data_af3c011742d17443a5eac6c20af737d7
#
_entry.id   af3c011742d17443a5eac6c20af737d7
#
_cell.length_a   1.000
_cell.length_b   1.000
_cell.length_c   1.000
_cell.angle_alpha   90.00
_cell.angle_beta   90.00
_cell.angle_gamma   90.00
#
_symmetry.space_group_name_H-M   'P 1'
#
loop_
_entity.id
_entity.type
_entity.pdbx_description
1 polymer ?
#
loop_
_entity_poly.entity_id
_entity_poly.type
_entity_poly.pdbx_seq_one_letter_code
_entity_poly.pdbx_strand_id
1 'polypeptide(L)'
;MGKDDKNTLSAFLMPEKRKEKQPMEIKSLHTRVDIVSRSKGHSVLAKAAYNARDKLKDEYYGKTHDYSKKDDLAFSKIFLPEHIPKEFSDREYLWNEVEKIEKSKNSQLARNLLFELPRELSEKDRIDLISEFIEENFTSKGMIADCNIHNPLASDNEEQPHAHILLTLREIDEKGNWKAKSRKEYILDENGEKIKLKSGNYKSRKVNLTDWNDPDKAKEWRENFSKKANEYLEKNNIQKRIDPRTFEEQGR
;
A
#
# COMPACT_ATOMS: atom_id res chain seq x y z
N MET A 1 50.91 65.68 -30.68
CA MET A 1 51.57 64.88 -29.66
C MET A 1 50.49 64.61 -28.60
N GLY A 2 49.87 63.51 -28.51
CA GLY A 2 50.06 62.07 -28.67
C GLY A 2 50.03 61.49 -27.32
N LYS A 3 49.16 60.66 -26.92
CA LYS A 3 49.32 59.42 -26.33
C LYS A 3 47.95 58.81 -25.91
N ASP A 4 47.60 57.82 -26.67
CA ASP A 4 46.53 56.92 -26.35
C ASP A 4 46.88 56.09 -25.11
N ASP A 5 46.04 56.05 -24.11
CA ASP A 5 46.08 55.04 -23.06
C ASP A 5 44.82 54.15 -23.18
N LYS A 6 45.04 52.98 -23.79
CA LYS A 6 44.10 51.87 -23.80
C LYS A 6 44.16 51.19 -22.43
N ASN A 7 43.14 51.43 -21.62
CA ASN A 7 42.96 50.67 -20.37
C ASN A 7 42.03 49.48 -20.65
N THR A 8 42.62 48.31 -20.90
CA THR A 8 41.90 47.05 -21.12
C THR A 8 41.54 46.48 -19.75
N LEU A 9 40.31 46.65 -19.33
CA LEU A 9 39.75 45.94 -18.15
C LEU A 9 39.58 44.47 -18.49
N SER A 10 40.54 43.66 -18.04
CA SER A 10 40.42 42.20 -17.98
C SER A 10 39.39 41.82 -16.92
N ALA A 11 38.19 41.44 -17.37
CA ALA A 11 37.21 40.84 -16.51
C ALA A 11 37.69 39.49 -16.00
N PHE A 12 38.11 39.43 -14.76
CA PHE A 12 38.40 38.17 -14.04
C PHE A 12 37.10 37.41 -13.91
N LEU A 13 36.85 36.42 -14.78
CA LEU A 13 35.87 35.39 -14.61
C LEU A 13 36.25 34.55 -13.39
N MET A 14 35.62 34.80 -12.27
CA MET A 14 35.71 33.89 -11.12
C MET A 14 35.14 32.54 -11.54
N PRO A 15 35.85 31.41 -11.27
CA PRO A 15 35.30 30.12 -11.56
C PRO A 15 34.05 29.90 -10.71
N GLU A 16 32.94 29.55 -11.36
CA GLU A 16 31.73 29.12 -10.66
C GLU A 16 32.13 28.02 -9.66
N LYS A 17 31.87 28.28 -8.38
CA LYS A 17 32.02 27.28 -7.33
C LYS A 17 31.15 26.10 -7.72
N ARG A 18 31.75 24.98 -8.13
CA ARG A 18 31.06 23.68 -8.22
C ARG A 18 30.34 23.47 -6.91
N LYS A 19 29.00 23.46 -6.93
CA LYS A 19 28.21 23.04 -5.77
C LYS A 19 28.68 21.64 -5.41
N GLU A 20 29.34 21.48 -4.29
CA GLU A 20 29.68 20.18 -3.73
C GLU A 20 28.36 19.39 -3.66
N LYS A 21 28.33 18.24 -4.33
CA LYS A 21 27.19 17.32 -4.21
C LYS A 21 27.15 16.87 -2.76
N GLN A 22 26.10 17.26 -2.04
CA GLN A 22 25.89 16.74 -0.70
C GLN A 22 25.84 15.20 -0.75
N PRO A 23 26.41 14.50 0.25
CA PRO A 23 26.41 13.05 0.27
C PRO A 23 24.97 12.54 0.25
N MET A 24 24.74 11.45 -0.50
CA MET A 24 23.43 10.83 -0.62
C MET A 24 23.01 10.26 0.74
N GLU A 25 21.90 10.74 1.29
CA GLU A 25 21.31 10.19 2.51
C GLU A 25 20.54 8.91 2.21
N ILE A 26 20.85 7.82 2.92
CA ILE A 26 20.14 6.55 2.83
C ILE A 26 19.25 6.39 4.05
N LYS A 27 17.94 6.27 3.86
CA LYS A 27 16.94 6.08 4.92
C LYS A 27 16.17 4.78 4.71
N SER A 28 15.82 4.10 5.80
CA SER A 28 14.82 3.05 5.79
C SER A 28 13.44 3.67 6.04
N LEU A 29 12.44 3.29 5.24
CA LEU A 29 11.05 3.68 5.49
C LEU A 29 10.37 2.66 6.40
N HIS A 30 9.55 3.17 7.31
CA HIS A 30 8.68 2.30 8.09
C HIS A 30 7.59 1.73 7.19
N THR A 31 7.58 0.39 7.09
CA THR A 31 6.54 -0.35 6.37
C THR A 31 5.97 -1.43 7.27
N ARG A 32 4.66 -1.62 7.23
CA ARG A 32 3.98 -2.63 8.03
C ARG A 32 2.88 -3.31 7.22
N VAL A 33 2.76 -4.62 7.36
CA VAL A 33 1.70 -5.44 6.76
C VAL A 33 1.00 -6.23 7.85
N ASP A 34 -0.28 -5.98 8.04
CA ASP A 34 -1.13 -6.62 9.04
C ASP A 34 -2.32 -7.31 8.38
N ILE A 35 -2.85 -8.32 9.05
CA ILE A 35 -4.11 -8.95 8.68
C ILE A 35 -5.22 -8.48 9.63
N VAL A 36 -6.28 -7.92 9.05
CA VAL A 36 -7.53 -7.69 9.76
C VAL A 36 -8.28 -9.01 9.82
N SER A 37 -8.45 -9.55 11.02
CA SER A 37 -9.01 -10.89 11.23
C SER A 37 -10.11 -10.87 12.28
N ARG A 38 -11.24 -11.53 11.98
CA ARG A 38 -12.36 -11.66 12.92
C ARG A 38 -11.99 -12.46 14.17
N SER A 39 -11.12 -13.47 14.06
CA SER A 39 -10.64 -14.25 15.21
C SER A 39 -9.87 -13.43 16.24
N LYS A 40 -9.35 -12.25 15.85
CA LYS A 40 -8.70 -11.31 16.75
C LYS A 40 -9.64 -10.21 17.28
N GLY A 41 -10.95 -10.36 17.04
CA GLY A 41 -11.95 -9.34 17.40
C GLY A 41 -11.92 -8.08 16.56
N HIS A 42 -11.26 -8.11 15.40
CA HIS A 42 -11.17 -6.96 14.51
C HIS A 42 -12.44 -6.83 13.67
N SER A 43 -12.91 -5.58 13.47
CA SER A 43 -13.88 -5.19 12.46
C SER A 43 -13.15 -4.52 11.31
N VAL A 44 -13.47 -4.92 10.07
CA VAL A 44 -12.91 -4.25 8.90
C VAL A 44 -13.51 -2.86 8.71
N LEU A 45 -14.78 -2.66 9.08
CA LEU A 45 -15.44 -1.35 9.07
C LEU A 45 -14.77 -0.38 10.06
N ALA A 46 -14.42 -0.86 11.28
CA ALA A 46 -13.68 -0.04 12.24
C ALA A 46 -12.32 0.39 11.69
N LYS A 47 -11.64 -0.54 10.99
CA LYS A 47 -10.34 -0.24 10.39
C LYS A 47 -10.46 0.73 9.22
N ALA A 48 -11.44 0.55 8.33
CA ALA A 48 -11.72 1.44 7.22
C ALA A 48 -12.09 2.85 7.70
N ALA A 49 -13.02 2.95 8.69
CA ALA A 49 -13.42 4.22 9.29
C ALA A 49 -12.23 4.95 9.94
N TYR A 50 -11.38 4.21 10.66
CA TYR A 50 -10.16 4.79 11.26
C TYR A 50 -9.20 5.32 10.20
N ASN A 51 -8.95 4.54 9.14
CA ASN A 51 -8.03 4.93 8.07
C ASN A 51 -8.57 6.15 7.30
N ALA A 52 -9.87 6.16 6.99
CA ALA A 52 -10.50 7.24 6.22
C ALA A 52 -10.89 8.46 7.04
N ARG A 53 -10.73 8.42 8.38
CA ARG A 53 -11.26 9.46 9.27
C ARG A 53 -12.76 9.72 9.07
N ASP A 54 -13.50 8.64 8.89
CA ASP A 54 -14.90 8.65 8.46
C ASP A 54 -15.81 8.03 9.51
N LYS A 55 -17.11 8.11 9.26
CA LYS A 55 -18.16 7.51 10.08
C LYS A 55 -18.85 6.43 9.27
N LEU A 56 -18.63 5.16 9.62
CA LEU A 56 -19.14 3.99 8.90
C LEU A 56 -20.00 3.12 9.80
N LYS A 57 -21.12 2.65 9.25
CA LYS A 57 -22.03 1.68 9.90
C LYS A 57 -21.52 0.26 9.63
N ASP A 58 -21.30 -0.47 10.69
CA ASP A 58 -20.91 -1.87 10.69
C ASP A 58 -22.16 -2.73 10.89
N GLU A 59 -22.64 -3.35 9.82
CA GLU A 59 -23.85 -4.19 9.84
C GLU A 59 -23.64 -5.50 10.60
N TYR A 60 -22.42 -6.06 10.55
CA TYR A 60 -22.10 -7.32 11.22
C TYR A 60 -22.15 -7.19 12.74
N TYR A 61 -21.62 -6.10 13.29
CA TYR A 61 -21.62 -5.84 14.73
C TYR A 61 -22.80 -4.95 15.19
N GLY A 62 -23.62 -4.43 14.26
CA GLY A 62 -24.76 -3.57 14.56
C GLY A 62 -24.40 -2.24 15.20
N LYS A 63 -23.24 -1.68 14.88
CA LYS A 63 -22.74 -0.42 15.47
C LYS A 63 -22.13 0.50 14.43
N THR A 64 -21.93 1.76 14.81
CA THR A 64 -21.28 2.76 13.97
C THR A 64 -19.91 3.09 14.55
N HIS A 65 -18.88 3.10 13.69
CA HIS A 65 -17.53 3.56 14.01
C HIS A 65 -17.38 5.00 13.50
N ASP A 66 -17.03 5.93 14.38
CA ASP A 66 -16.93 7.35 14.06
C ASP A 66 -15.54 7.89 14.44
N TYR A 67 -14.75 8.21 13.42
CA TYR A 67 -13.41 8.82 13.54
C TYR A 67 -13.34 10.18 12.83
N SER A 68 -14.47 10.78 12.44
CA SER A 68 -14.57 12.01 11.65
C SER A 68 -14.06 13.27 12.36
N LYS A 69 -13.77 13.17 13.67
CA LYS A 69 -13.22 14.29 14.45
C LYS A 69 -11.70 14.46 14.31
N LYS A 70 -11.02 13.52 13.63
CA LYS A 70 -9.59 13.60 13.37
C LYS A 70 -9.35 14.40 12.08
N ASP A 71 -8.34 15.28 12.11
CA ASP A 71 -8.07 16.28 11.07
C ASP A 71 -6.76 16.07 10.29
N ASP A 72 -6.09 14.92 10.52
CA ASP A 72 -4.82 14.57 9.89
C ASP A 72 -4.94 13.86 8.52
N LEU A 73 -6.13 13.83 7.92
CA LEU A 73 -6.39 13.18 6.63
C LEU A 73 -6.04 14.13 5.47
N ALA A 74 -5.01 13.79 4.70
CA ALA A 74 -4.58 14.54 3.51
C ALA A 74 -5.19 14.01 2.20
N PHE A 75 -5.45 12.69 2.12
CA PHE A 75 -6.00 12.06 0.92
C PHE A 75 -6.82 10.84 1.26
N SER A 76 -7.89 10.58 0.49
CA SER A 76 -8.74 9.40 0.65
C SER A 76 -9.35 9.00 -0.68
N LYS A 77 -9.10 7.75 -1.13
CA LYS A 77 -9.67 7.22 -2.38
C LYS A 77 -9.70 5.69 -2.35
N ILE A 78 -10.78 5.12 -2.89
CA ILE A 78 -10.84 3.70 -3.24
C ILE A 78 -10.44 3.53 -4.70
N PHE A 79 -9.44 2.70 -4.94
CA PHE A 79 -8.96 2.32 -6.26
C PHE A 79 -9.61 0.99 -6.64
N LEU A 80 -10.30 0.98 -7.78
CA LEU A 80 -10.99 -0.19 -8.33
C LEU A 80 -10.28 -0.67 -9.59
N PRO A 81 -10.15 -2.00 -9.79
CA PRO A 81 -9.94 -2.56 -11.13
C PRO A 81 -11.06 -2.12 -12.10
N GLU A 82 -10.73 -1.91 -13.37
CA GLU A 82 -11.66 -1.35 -14.38
C GLU A 82 -12.97 -2.13 -14.53
N HIS A 83 -12.91 -3.46 -14.35
CA HIS A 83 -14.06 -4.33 -14.52
C HIS A 83 -15.01 -4.38 -13.32
N ILE A 84 -14.64 -3.74 -12.19
CA ILE A 84 -15.43 -3.81 -10.96
C ILE A 84 -16.55 -2.74 -10.97
N PRO A 85 -17.79 -3.11 -10.59
CA PRO A 85 -18.90 -2.18 -10.49
C PRO A 85 -18.62 -0.98 -9.58
N LYS A 86 -19.09 0.20 -9.97
CA LYS A 86 -18.77 1.47 -9.30
C LYS A 86 -19.28 1.57 -7.86
N GLU A 87 -20.31 0.81 -7.48
CA GLU A 87 -20.83 0.77 -6.10
C GLU A 87 -19.76 0.36 -5.09
N PHE A 88 -18.73 -0.41 -5.49
CA PHE A 88 -17.60 -0.75 -4.65
C PHE A 88 -16.66 0.43 -4.36
N SER A 89 -16.88 1.61 -4.95
CA SER A 89 -16.22 2.85 -4.55
C SER A 89 -16.82 3.50 -3.30
N ASP A 90 -18.01 3.05 -2.86
CA ASP A 90 -18.56 3.39 -1.56
C ASP A 90 -17.90 2.53 -0.48
N ARG A 91 -17.25 3.19 0.48
CA ARG A 91 -16.47 2.52 1.53
C ARG A 91 -17.32 1.69 2.47
N GLU A 92 -18.46 2.21 2.87
CA GLU A 92 -19.39 1.50 3.77
C GLU A 92 -19.96 0.26 3.07
N TYR A 93 -20.37 0.40 1.80
CA TYR A 93 -20.84 -0.71 1.00
C TYR A 93 -19.75 -1.78 0.82
N LEU A 94 -18.56 -1.40 0.31
CA LEU A 94 -17.45 -2.32 0.07
C LEU A 94 -17.15 -3.19 1.29
N TRP A 95 -16.92 -2.56 2.45
CA TRP A 95 -16.46 -3.29 3.61
C TRP A 95 -17.56 -4.07 4.33
N ASN A 96 -18.82 -3.68 4.22
CA ASN A 96 -19.96 -4.50 4.65
C ASN A 96 -20.12 -5.74 3.74
N GLU A 97 -19.93 -5.61 2.43
CA GLU A 97 -19.93 -6.76 1.51
C GLU A 97 -18.80 -7.76 1.83
N VAL A 98 -17.60 -7.27 2.22
CA VAL A 98 -16.53 -8.14 2.71
C VAL A 98 -16.95 -8.88 3.99
N GLU A 99 -17.58 -8.21 4.96
CA GLU A 99 -18.09 -8.88 6.18
C GLU A 99 -19.12 -9.96 5.85
N LYS A 100 -20.02 -9.71 4.91
CA LYS A 100 -21.07 -10.64 4.48
C LYS A 100 -20.51 -11.90 3.81
N ILE A 101 -19.51 -11.77 2.93
CA ILE A 101 -18.93 -12.93 2.22
C ILE A 101 -18.00 -13.77 3.10
N GLU A 102 -17.37 -13.16 4.09
CA GLU A 102 -16.42 -13.81 5.00
C GLU A 102 -17.16 -14.42 6.21
N LYS A 103 -17.81 -15.56 6.02
CA LYS A 103 -18.73 -16.17 7.00
C LYS A 103 -18.06 -16.85 8.20
N SER A 104 -16.80 -17.27 8.09
CA SER A 104 -16.11 -18.00 9.14
C SER A 104 -15.73 -17.10 10.32
N LYS A 105 -15.79 -17.65 11.54
CA LYS A 105 -15.30 -16.98 12.77
C LYS A 105 -13.79 -16.68 12.71
N ASN A 106 -13.04 -17.40 11.87
CA ASN A 106 -11.59 -17.23 11.69
C ASN A 106 -11.25 -16.52 10.37
N SER A 107 -12.23 -15.86 9.72
CA SER A 107 -11.98 -15.20 8.45
C SER A 107 -10.96 -14.08 8.59
N GLN A 108 -10.02 -14.06 7.65
CA GLN A 108 -9.25 -12.88 7.33
C GLN A 108 -10.13 -11.98 6.44
N LEU A 109 -10.33 -10.73 6.87
CA LEU A 109 -11.26 -9.78 6.26
C LEU A 109 -10.54 -8.90 5.25
N ALA A 110 -9.37 -8.39 5.62
CA ALA A 110 -8.59 -7.49 4.79
C ALA A 110 -7.10 -7.61 5.13
N ARG A 111 -6.25 -7.11 4.24
CA ARG A 111 -4.85 -6.83 4.52
C ARG A 111 -4.68 -5.33 4.65
N ASN A 112 -4.09 -4.89 5.76
CA ASN A 112 -3.79 -3.50 6.01
C ASN A 112 -2.28 -3.28 5.85
N LEU A 113 -1.91 -2.38 4.96
CA LEU A 113 -0.54 -1.94 4.76
C LEU A 113 -0.39 -0.53 5.27
N LEU A 114 0.81 -0.24 5.79
CA LEU A 114 1.23 1.11 6.14
C LEU A 114 2.57 1.35 5.46
N PHE A 115 2.67 2.47 4.74
CA PHE A 115 3.91 2.95 4.13
C PHE A 115 4.17 4.39 4.57
N GLU A 116 5.31 4.63 5.23
CA GLU A 116 5.81 5.98 5.43
C GLU A 116 6.14 6.60 4.06
N LEU A 117 5.70 7.83 3.81
CA LEU A 117 5.97 8.55 2.58
C LEU A 117 7.15 9.51 2.77
N PRO A 118 7.98 9.74 1.73
CA PRO A 118 9.06 10.72 1.85
C PRO A 118 8.48 12.12 2.11
N ARG A 119 8.83 12.71 3.27
CA ARG A 119 8.35 14.05 3.65
C ARG A 119 8.89 15.15 2.75
N GLU A 120 9.98 14.88 2.06
CA GLU A 120 10.64 15.80 1.12
C GLU A 120 9.87 15.97 -0.20
N LEU A 121 8.97 15.05 -0.53
CA LEU A 121 8.10 15.16 -1.70
C LEU A 121 6.94 16.11 -1.41
N SER A 122 6.48 16.81 -2.45
CA SER A 122 5.23 17.58 -2.37
C SER A 122 4.03 16.66 -2.08
N GLU A 123 2.95 17.22 -1.55
CA GLU A 123 1.71 16.47 -1.34
C GLU A 123 1.23 15.81 -2.64
N LYS A 124 1.29 16.56 -3.75
CA LYS A 124 0.94 16.02 -5.07
C LYS A 124 1.80 14.82 -5.46
N ASP A 125 3.13 14.92 -5.31
CA ASP A 125 4.02 13.82 -5.67
C ASP A 125 3.82 12.60 -4.76
N ARG A 126 3.49 12.81 -3.47
CA ARG A 126 3.12 11.74 -2.54
C ARG A 126 1.85 11.00 -2.97
N ILE A 127 0.83 11.75 -3.42
CA ILE A 127 -0.43 11.20 -3.95
C ILE A 127 -0.19 10.45 -5.26
N ASP A 128 0.55 11.03 -6.19
CA ASP A 128 0.88 10.41 -7.47
C ASP A 128 1.68 9.11 -7.26
N LEU A 129 2.72 9.16 -6.42
CA LEU A 129 3.54 7.99 -6.06
C LEU A 129 2.70 6.83 -5.54
N ILE A 130 1.83 7.10 -4.54
CA ILE A 130 1.03 6.02 -3.93
C ILE A 130 -0.05 5.51 -4.89
N SER A 131 -0.59 6.38 -5.75
CA SER A 131 -1.58 6.00 -6.74
C SER A 131 -0.99 5.05 -7.79
N GLU A 132 0.15 5.41 -8.38
CA GLU A 132 0.88 4.55 -9.33
C GLU A 132 1.29 3.22 -8.68
N PHE A 133 1.81 3.27 -7.44
CA PHE A 133 2.16 2.06 -6.71
C PHE A 133 0.97 1.12 -6.51
N ILE A 134 -0.21 1.66 -6.17
CA ILE A 134 -1.44 0.89 -5.99
C ILE A 134 -1.89 0.27 -7.32
N GLU A 135 -1.88 1.04 -8.39
CA GLU A 135 -2.28 0.56 -9.71
C GLU A 135 -1.38 -0.58 -10.20
N GLU A 136 -0.07 -0.44 -10.07
CA GLU A 136 0.90 -1.44 -10.51
C GLU A 136 0.87 -2.74 -9.67
N ASN A 137 0.64 -2.64 -8.37
CA ASN A 137 0.81 -3.76 -7.45
C ASN A 137 -0.49 -4.42 -6.99
N PHE A 138 -1.62 -3.71 -7.04
CA PHE A 138 -2.88 -4.18 -6.47
C PHE A 138 -4.05 -4.20 -7.46
N THR A 139 -4.45 -3.04 -8.02
CA THR A 139 -5.64 -3.00 -8.87
C THR A 139 -5.44 -3.71 -10.21
N SER A 140 -4.25 -3.61 -10.81
CA SER A 140 -3.90 -4.39 -12.02
C SER A 140 -3.96 -5.91 -11.80
N LYS A 141 -3.94 -6.36 -10.54
CA LYS A 141 -4.03 -7.77 -10.15
C LYS A 141 -5.41 -8.15 -9.60
N GLY A 142 -6.38 -7.26 -9.69
CA GLY A 142 -7.77 -7.51 -9.30
C GLY A 142 -8.13 -7.22 -7.84
N MET A 143 -7.21 -6.65 -7.04
CA MET A 143 -7.51 -6.21 -5.68
C MET A 143 -8.18 -4.84 -5.69
N ILE A 144 -9.15 -4.62 -4.80
CA ILE A 144 -9.60 -3.27 -4.45
C ILE A 144 -8.70 -2.74 -3.36
N ALA A 145 -8.26 -1.49 -3.49
CA ALA A 145 -7.41 -0.82 -2.54
C ALA A 145 -8.07 0.47 -2.00
N ASP A 146 -8.38 0.49 -0.72
CA ASP A 146 -8.87 1.67 0.01
C ASP A 146 -7.67 2.39 0.62
N CYS A 147 -7.23 3.49 -0.02
CA CYS A 147 -6.03 4.24 0.33
C CYS A 147 -6.37 5.55 1.02
N ASN A 148 -5.69 5.82 2.13
CA ASN A 148 -5.85 7.01 2.92
C ASN A 148 -4.47 7.50 3.38
N ILE A 149 -4.13 8.77 3.09
CA ILE A 149 -2.88 9.38 3.55
C ILE A 149 -3.19 10.23 4.77
N HIS A 150 -2.45 9.97 5.83
CA HIS A 150 -2.42 10.80 7.02
C HIS A 150 -1.15 11.63 7.04
N ASN A 151 -1.27 12.86 7.56
CA ASN A 151 -0.15 13.78 7.65
C ASN A 151 -0.05 14.40 9.06
N PRO A 152 0.13 13.59 10.11
CA PRO A 152 0.31 14.11 11.45
C PRO A 152 1.67 14.82 11.60
N LEU A 153 1.76 15.70 12.57
CA LEU A 153 3.04 16.24 13.02
C LEU A 153 3.80 15.21 13.88
N ALA A 154 5.08 15.03 13.60
CA ALA A 154 5.99 14.25 14.41
C ALA A 154 6.52 15.06 15.62
N SER A 155 7.33 14.44 16.45
CA SER A 155 7.91 15.09 17.63
C SER A 155 8.88 16.26 17.32
N ASP A 156 9.37 16.32 16.09
CA ASP A 156 10.19 17.41 15.55
C ASP A 156 9.36 18.57 14.97
N ASN A 157 8.03 18.54 15.11
CA ASN A 157 7.04 19.44 14.50
C ASN A 157 7.03 19.45 12.98
N GLU A 158 7.66 18.48 12.33
CA GLU A 158 7.60 18.29 10.89
C GLU A 158 6.50 17.28 10.53
N GLU A 159 5.97 17.37 9.32
CA GLU A 159 5.01 16.41 8.80
C GLU A 159 5.60 15.00 8.73
N GLN A 160 4.82 14.00 9.13
CA GLN A 160 5.16 12.57 8.99
C GLN A 160 4.12 11.85 8.13
N PRO A 161 4.11 12.11 6.81
CA PRO A 161 3.11 11.54 5.93
C PRO A 161 3.25 10.02 5.84
N HIS A 162 2.09 9.33 5.92
CA HIS A 162 2.05 7.89 5.75
C HIS A 162 0.72 7.44 5.12
N ALA A 163 0.81 6.44 4.25
CA ALA A 163 -0.33 5.86 3.58
C ALA A 163 -0.80 4.59 4.29
N HIS A 164 -2.09 4.54 4.61
CA HIS A 164 -2.81 3.33 4.97
C HIS A 164 -3.52 2.79 3.73
N ILE A 165 -3.25 1.54 3.38
CA ILE A 165 -3.91 0.86 2.26
C ILE A 165 -4.60 -0.39 2.81
N LEU A 166 -5.92 -0.44 2.68
CA LEU A 166 -6.70 -1.61 3.07
C LEU A 166 -7.11 -2.37 1.80
N LEU A 167 -6.65 -3.63 1.68
CA LEU A 167 -6.82 -4.45 0.48
C LEU A 167 -7.85 -5.55 0.69
N THR A 168 -8.67 -5.79 -0.34
CA THR A 168 -9.54 -6.97 -0.39
C THR A 168 -8.71 -8.25 -0.56
N LEU A 169 -9.24 -9.38 -0.12
CA LEU A 169 -8.60 -10.70 -0.17
C LEU A 169 -9.28 -11.66 -1.16
N ARG A 170 -10.25 -11.16 -1.92
CA ARG A 170 -10.94 -11.88 -2.99
C ARG A 170 -11.01 -11.02 -4.22
N GLU A 171 -10.93 -11.67 -5.36
CA GLU A 171 -11.32 -11.06 -6.62
C GLU A 171 -12.83 -10.89 -6.68
N ILE A 172 -13.28 -9.93 -7.47
CA ILE A 172 -14.68 -9.69 -7.83
C ILE A 172 -14.78 -9.80 -9.36
N ASP A 173 -15.85 -10.41 -9.85
CA ASP A 173 -16.11 -10.46 -11.30
C ASP A 173 -16.82 -9.18 -11.81
N GLU A 174 -16.99 -9.08 -13.12
CA GLU A 174 -17.64 -7.93 -13.79
C GLU A 174 -19.11 -7.72 -13.37
N LYS A 175 -19.73 -8.72 -12.73
CA LYS A 175 -21.11 -8.66 -12.21
C LYS A 175 -21.17 -8.31 -10.73
N GLY A 176 -20.03 -8.04 -10.09
CA GLY A 176 -19.95 -7.75 -8.67
C GLY A 176 -19.93 -8.99 -7.76
N ASN A 177 -19.77 -10.20 -8.30
CA ASN A 177 -19.75 -11.40 -7.47
C ASN A 177 -18.36 -11.71 -6.95
N TRP A 178 -18.25 -11.98 -5.67
CA TRP A 178 -17.01 -12.38 -5.01
C TRP A 178 -16.57 -13.78 -5.42
N LYS A 179 -15.34 -13.91 -5.90
CA LYS A 179 -14.72 -15.20 -6.19
C LYS A 179 -14.19 -15.87 -4.92
N ALA A 180 -13.95 -17.18 -4.99
CA ALA A 180 -13.37 -17.94 -3.88
C ALA A 180 -11.88 -17.60 -3.70
N LYS A 181 -11.36 -17.56 -2.46
CA LYS A 181 -9.91 -17.42 -2.17
C LYS A 181 -9.11 -18.65 -2.56
N SER A 182 -9.75 -19.82 -2.51
CA SER A 182 -9.10 -21.10 -2.72
C SER A 182 -10.11 -22.14 -3.17
N ARG A 183 -9.61 -23.18 -3.81
CA ARG A 183 -10.39 -24.38 -4.14
C ARG A 183 -9.82 -25.60 -3.43
N LYS A 184 -10.67 -26.61 -3.26
CA LYS A 184 -10.28 -27.94 -2.84
C LYS A 184 -9.89 -28.75 -4.07
N GLU A 185 -8.69 -29.31 -4.07
CA GLU A 185 -8.19 -30.16 -5.11
C GLU A 185 -7.95 -31.57 -4.53
N TYR A 186 -8.55 -32.61 -5.16
CA TYR A 186 -8.36 -33.97 -4.71
C TYR A 186 -7.02 -34.51 -5.21
N ILE A 187 -6.35 -35.27 -4.36
CA ILE A 187 -5.11 -35.94 -4.72
C ILE A 187 -5.51 -37.30 -5.31
N LEU A 188 -4.99 -37.56 -6.53
CA LEU A 188 -5.25 -38.78 -7.27
C LEU A 188 -4.10 -39.76 -7.05
N ASP A 189 -4.39 -41.04 -7.17
CA ASP A 189 -3.42 -42.13 -7.21
C ASP A 189 -2.83 -42.30 -8.63
N GLU A 190 -2.02 -43.35 -8.84
CA GLU A 190 -1.37 -43.68 -10.11
C GLU A 190 -2.35 -44.02 -11.22
N ASN A 191 -3.59 -44.43 -10.88
CA ASN A 191 -4.66 -44.74 -11.82
C ASN A 191 -5.58 -43.55 -12.12
N GLY A 192 -5.32 -42.38 -11.49
CA GLY A 192 -6.15 -41.19 -11.63
C GLY A 192 -7.39 -41.17 -10.73
N GLU A 193 -7.49 -42.07 -9.76
CA GLU A 193 -8.61 -42.16 -8.82
C GLU A 193 -8.33 -41.38 -7.52
N LYS A 194 -9.40 -40.88 -6.87
CA LYS A 194 -9.28 -40.11 -5.62
C LYS A 194 -8.85 -41.02 -4.48
N ILE A 195 -7.74 -40.70 -3.83
CA ILE A 195 -7.23 -41.45 -2.68
C ILE A 195 -8.19 -41.33 -1.50
N LYS A 196 -8.73 -42.44 -1.02
CA LYS A 196 -9.61 -42.50 0.15
C LYS A 196 -8.81 -42.65 1.44
N LEU A 197 -9.12 -41.82 2.43
CA LEU A 197 -8.51 -41.85 3.75
C LEU A 197 -9.22 -42.87 4.65
N LYS A 198 -8.58 -43.31 5.75
CA LYS A 198 -9.18 -44.18 6.76
C LYS A 198 -10.44 -43.58 7.39
N SER A 199 -10.57 -42.25 7.41
CA SER A 199 -11.77 -41.55 7.89
C SER A 199 -12.97 -41.60 6.93
N GLY A 200 -12.84 -42.26 5.77
CA GLY A 200 -13.86 -42.27 4.73
C GLY A 200 -13.84 -41.08 3.78
N ASN A 201 -13.14 -40.00 4.10
CA ASN A 201 -12.97 -38.83 3.28
C ASN A 201 -11.92 -39.06 2.17
N TYR A 202 -11.97 -38.24 1.11
CA TYR A 202 -10.93 -38.23 0.07
C TYR A 202 -9.79 -37.28 0.44
N LYS A 203 -8.54 -37.72 0.19
CA LYS A 203 -7.34 -36.93 0.35
C LYS A 203 -7.40 -35.73 -0.57
N SER A 204 -7.16 -34.54 -0.03
CA SER A 204 -7.24 -33.29 -0.79
C SER A 204 -6.27 -32.26 -0.25
N ARG A 205 -5.94 -31.30 -1.09
CA ARG A 205 -5.16 -30.10 -0.70
C ARG A 205 -5.98 -28.84 -0.97
N LYS A 206 -5.68 -27.80 -0.22
CA LYS A 206 -6.16 -26.45 -0.50
C LYS A 206 -5.23 -25.83 -1.54
N VAL A 207 -5.79 -25.28 -2.62
CA VAL A 207 -5.06 -24.53 -3.65
C VAL A 207 -5.57 -23.09 -3.61
N ASN A 208 -4.68 -22.15 -3.37
CA ASN A 208 -5.01 -20.72 -3.47
C ASN A 208 -5.27 -20.37 -4.94
N LEU A 209 -6.25 -19.51 -5.20
CA LEU A 209 -6.58 -19.05 -6.56
C LEU A 209 -5.77 -17.84 -6.98
N THR A 210 -5.20 -17.13 -6.01
CA THR A 210 -4.29 -15.99 -6.20
C THR A 210 -3.05 -16.20 -5.34
N ASP A 211 -1.98 -15.49 -5.67
CA ASP A 211 -0.74 -15.43 -4.88
C ASP A 211 -0.76 -14.37 -3.76
N TRP A 212 -1.90 -13.70 -3.56
CA TRP A 212 -2.02 -12.56 -2.65
C TRP A 212 -1.67 -12.88 -1.18
N ASN A 213 -1.74 -14.16 -0.79
CA ASN A 213 -1.40 -14.64 0.55
C ASN A 213 -0.02 -15.31 0.61
N ASP A 214 0.79 -15.19 -0.43
CA ASP A 214 2.16 -15.67 -0.43
C ASP A 214 2.96 -14.90 0.64
N PRO A 215 3.74 -15.58 1.49
CA PRO A 215 4.58 -14.94 2.51
C PRO A 215 5.56 -13.90 1.94
N ASP A 216 6.05 -14.10 0.72
CA ASP A 216 7.02 -13.21 0.09
C ASP A 216 6.42 -11.90 -0.44
N LYS A 217 5.08 -11.79 -0.53
CA LYS A 217 4.41 -10.59 -1.02
C LYS A 217 4.71 -9.33 -0.20
N ALA A 218 4.84 -9.46 1.11
CA ALA A 218 5.17 -8.33 1.96
C ALA A 218 6.55 -7.74 1.63
N LYS A 219 7.52 -8.60 1.29
CA LYS A 219 8.86 -8.20 0.84
C LYS A 219 8.80 -7.59 -0.55
N GLU A 220 8.14 -8.24 -1.51
CA GLU A 220 7.94 -7.74 -2.87
C GLU A 220 7.32 -6.33 -2.87
N TRP A 221 6.25 -6.10 -2.11
CA TRP A 221 5.61 -4.79 -2.03
C TRP A 221 6.50 -3.72 -1.41
N ARG A 222 7.28 -4.07 -0.39
CA ARG A 222 8.25 -3.13 0.21
C ARG A 222 9.34 -2.73 -0.78
N GLU A 223 9.87 -3.69 -1.55
CA GLU A 223 10.88 -3.45 -2.58
C GLU A 223 10.32 -2.58 -3.71
N ASN A 224 9.13 -2.91 -4.23
CA ASN A 224 8.46 -2.14 -5.27
C ASN A 224 8.13 -0.72 -4.83
N PHE A 225 7.65 -0.54 -3.59
CA PHE A 225 7.39 0.78 -3.02
C PHE A 225 8.66 1.61 -2.91
N SER A 226 9.75 1.02 -2.39
CA SER A 226 11.03 1.71 -2.25
C SER A 226 11.61 2.13 -3.60
N LYS A 227 11.47 1.27 -4.62
CA LYS A 227 11.86 1.59 -5.99
C LYS A 227 11.06 2.79 -6.53
N LYS A 228 9.74 2.74 -6.43
CA LYS A 228 8.85 3.83 -6.88
C LYS A 228 9.14 5.13 -6.14
N ALA A 229 9.33 5.08 -4.82
CA ALA A 229 9.68 6.27 -4.04
C ALA A 229 11.03 6.87 -4.45
N ASN A 230 12.03 6.03 -4.78
CA ASN A 230 13.31 6.49 -5.28
C ASN A 230 13.21 7.17 -6.66
N GLU A 231 12.34 6.69 -7.55
CA GLU A 231 12.05 7.32 -8.84
C GLU A 231 11.50 8.74 -8.63
N TYR A 232 10.58 8.93 -7.69
CA TYR A 232 10.02 10.24 -7.36
C TYR A 232 11.04 11.18 -6.69
N LEU A 233 11.88 10.66 -5.79
CA LEU A 233 12.96 11.44 -5.18
C LEU A 233 13.96 11.92 -6.23
N GLU A 234 14.33 11.06 -7.17
CA GLU A 234 15.24 11.41 -8.27
C GLU A 234 14.64 12.44 -9.22
N LYS A 235 13.39 12.25 -9.65
CA LYS A 235 12.64 13.19 -10.49
C LYS A 235 12.60 14.60 -9.89
N ASN A 236 12.52 14.68 -8.55
CA ASN A 236 12.51 15.94 -7.81
C ASN A 236 13.91 16.44 -7.41
N ASN A 237 14.99 15.83 -7.88
CA ASN A 237 16.38 16.16 -7.56
C ASN A 237 16.70 16.12 -6.05
N ILE A 238 16.00 15.27 -5.28
CA ILE A 238 16.21 15.08 -3.85
C ILE A 238 17.35 14.07 -3.64
N GLN A 239 18.41 14.49 -2.88
CA GLN A 239 19.60 13.70 -2.60
C GLN A 239 19.35 12.73 -1.42
N LYS A 240 18.30 11.95 -1.51
CA LYS A 240 17.88 10.93 -0.54
C LYS A 240 17.47 9.67 -1.28
N ARG A 241 17.78 8.52 -0.70
CA ARG A 241 17.37 7.22 -1.25
C ARG A 241 16.84 6.34 -0.13
N ILE A 242 15.91 5.48 -0.50
CA ILE A 242 15.25 4.55 0.39
C ILE A 242 15.82 3.16 0.15
N ASP A 243 16.30 2.55 1.23
CA ASP A 243 16.78 1.18 1.23
C ASP A 243 15.62 0.24 1.63
N PRO A 244 15.21 -0.70 0.77
CA PRO A 244 14.11 -1.62 1.06
C PRO A 244 14.46 -2.69 2.09
N ARG A 245 15.74 -2.88 2.41
CA ARG A 245 16.19 -3.90 3.37
C ARG A 245 15.75 -3.58 4.78
N THR A 246 15.48 -4.61 5.58
CA THR A 246 15.24 -4.46 7.03
C THR A 246 16.50 -3.96 7.74
N PHE A 247 16.38 -3.45 8.95
CA PHE A 247 17.54 -3.06 9.76
C PHE A 247 18.51 -4.22 9.98
N GLU A 248 17.97 -5.44 10.19
CA GLU A 248 18.76 -6.67 10.33
C GLU A 248 19.55 -6.97 9.03
N GLU A 249 18.90 -6.90 7.87
CA GLU A 249 19.55 -7.09 6.55
C GLU A 249 20.58 -6.00 6.25
N GLN A 250 20.50 -4.83 6.89
CA GLN A 250 21.48 -3.73 6.81
C GLN A 250 22.61 -3.87 7.84
N GLY A 251 22.53 -4.84 8.75
CA GLY A 251 23.51 -5.03 9.84
C GLY A 251 23.41 -3.99 10.96
N ARG A 252 22.21 -3.47 11.21
CA ARG A 252 21.89 -2.46 12.24
C ARG A 252 21.10 -3.06 13.39
#